data_78b41372a70813688da375a16e7bf304
#
_entry.id   78b41372a70813688da375a16e7bf304
#
_cell.length_a   1.000
_cell.length_b   1.000
_cell.length_c   1.000
_cell.angle_alpha   90.00
_cell.angle_beta   90.00
_cell.angle_gamma   90.00
#
_symmetry.space_group_name_H-M   'P 1'
#
loop_
_entity.id
_entity.type
_entity.pdbx_description
1 polymer ?
#
loop_
_entity_poly.entity_id
_entity_poly.type
_entity_poly.pdbx_seq_one_letter_code
_entity_poly.pdbx_strand_id
1 'polypeptide(L)' 'MLCEFCGGEARKKNVRRQRWLNKKLYIVENVSAEVCAECGERYFHAETLDAIDNFLSQKHPVKAHISVEVVNLNQAQAMA' A
#
# COMPACT_ATOMS: atom_id res chain seq x y z
N MET A 1 14.61 -4.11 -13.34
CA MET A 1 13.61 -3.21 -13.97
C MET A 1 14.05 -1.78 -13.82
N LEU A 2 13.91 -0.97 -14.85
CA LEU A 2 14.24 0.45 -14.78
C LEU A 2 13.02 1.25 -14.30
N CYS A 3 13.26 2.21 -13.42
CA CYS A 3 12.22 3.11 -12.93
C CYS A 3 11.83 4.10 -14.04
N GLU A 4 10.53 4.21 -14.31
CA GLU A 4 10.02 5.10 -15.35
C GLU A 4 10.13 6.57 -14.99
N PHE A 5 10.23 6.89 -13.70
CA PHE A 5 10.28 8.28 -13.25
C PHE A 5 11.69 8.85 -13.26
N CYS A 6 12.67 8.11 -12.74
CA CYS A 6 14.02 8.65 -12.59
C CYS A 6 15.09 7.89 -13.37
N GLY A 7 14.73 6.77 -14.00
CA GLY A 7 15.68 5.95 -14.74
C GLY A 7 16.59 5.09 -13.86
N GLY A 8 16.40 5.13 -12.54
CA GLY A 8 17.15 4.28 -11.62
C GLY A 8 16.72 2.84 -11.69
N GLU A 9 17.44 1.97 -11.02
CA GLU A 9 17.13 0.54 -11.00
C GLU A 9 16.12 0.21 -9.90
N ALA A 10 15.03 -0.46 -10.26
CA ALA A 10 14.05 -0.98 -9.32
C ALA A 10 14.33 -2.45 -9.05
N ARG A 11 14.27 -2.84 -7.79
CA ARG A 11 14.55 -4.21 -7.34
C ARG A 11 13.37 -4.78 -6.59
N LYS A 12 13.21 -6.08 -6.67
CA LYS A 12 12.13 -6.79 -5.99
C LYS A 12 12.31 -6.74 -4.47
N LYS A 13 11.28 -6.29 -3.78
CA LYS A 13 11.22 -6.25 -2.32
C LYS A 13 9.82 -6.57 -1.84
N ASN A 14 9.71 -7.02 -0.59
CA ASN A 14 8.42 -7.18 0.07
C ASN A 14 8.11 -5.91 0.83
N VAL A 15 6.94 -5.34 0.57
CA VAL A 15 6.53 -4.07 1.16
C VAL A 15 5.15 -4.20 1.80
N ARG A 16 4.79 -3.22 2.60
CA ARG A 16 3.46 -3.06 3.17
C ARG A 16 2.66 -2.16 2.25
N ARG A 17 1.41 -2.55 1.96
CA ARG A 17 0.54 -1.80 1.07
C ARG A 17 -0.82 -1.55 1.71
N GLN A 18 -1.33 -0.33 1.58
CA GLN A 18 -2.70 0.01 1.93
C GLN A 18 -3.62 -0.36 0.78
N ARG A 19 -4.79 -0.89 1.10
CA ARG A 19 -5.79 -1.23 0.10
C ARG A 19 -7.19 -0.94 0.64
N TRP A 20 -7.92 -0.10 -0.07
CA TRP A 20 -9.33 0.14 0.22
C TRP A 20 -10.18 -0.85 -0.57
N LEU A 21 -11.04 -1.57 0.13
CA LEU A 21 -11.95 -2.51 -0.48
C LEU A 21 -13.29 -2.43 0.26
N ASN A 22 -14.37 -2.17 -0.47
CA ASN A 22 -15.72 -2.04 0.12
C ASN A 22 -15.76 -1.06 1.29
N LYS A 23 -15.15 0.11 1.12
CA LYS A 23 -15.09 1.19 2.12
C LYS A 23 -14.33 0.83 3.39
N LYS A 24 -13.57 -0.23 3.37
CA LYS A 24 -12.73 -0.65 4.49
C LYS A 24 -11.26 -0.58 4.10
N LEU A 25 -10.45 -0.04 5.00
CA LEU A 25 -9.01 0.05 4.81
C LEU A 25 -8.33 -1.21 5.33
N TYR A 26 -7.51 -1.80 4.49
CA TYR A 26 -6.66 -2.93 4.84
C TYR A 26 -5.21 -2.54 4.71
N ILE A 27 -4.37 -3.04 5.62
CA ILE A 27 -2.93 -2.98 5.48
C ILE A 27 -2.44 -4.39 5.21
N VAL A 28 -1.85 -4.59 4.04
CA VAL A 28 -1.38 -5.91 3.59
C VAL A 28 0.13 -5.92 3.69
N GLU A 29 0.67 -6.91 4.39
CA GLU A 29 2.12 -7.07 4.56
C GLU A 29 2.66 -8.10 3.59
N ASN A 30 3.97 -8.06 3.38
CA ASN A 30 4.71 -9.00 2.52
C ASN A 30 4.22 -9.00 1.08
N VAL A 31 3.90 -7.82 0.58
CA VAL A 31 3.47 -7.65 -0.81
C VAL A 31 4.71 -7.48 -1.69
N SER A 32 4.83 -8.32 -2.72
CA SER A 32 5.94 -8.24 -3.65
C SER A 32 5.81 -7.03 -4.55
N ALA A 33 6.87 -6.23 -4.64
CA ALA A 33 6.91 -5.03 -5.48
C ALA A 33 8.31 -4.81 -6.02
N GLU A 34 8.40 -4.10 -7.13
CA GLU A 34 9.66 -3.56 -7.62
C GLU A 34 9.82 -2.15 -7.04
N VAL A 35 10.87 -1.90 -6.30
CA VAL A 35 11.09 -0.63 -5.60
C VAL A 35 12.34 0.04 -6.14
N CYS A 36 12.20 1.28 -6.60
CA CYS A 36 13.34 2.06 -7.06
C CYS A 36 14.18 2.52 -5.86
N ALA A 37 15.48 2.24 -5.91
CA ALA A 37 16.40 2.60 -4.83
C ALA A 37 16.64 4.12 -4.74
N GLU A 38 16.42 4.84 -5.83
CA GLU A 38 16.73 6.28 -5.89
C GLU A 38 15.53 7.15 -5.52
N CYS A 39 14.35 6.90 -6.12
CA CYS A 39 13.18 7.74 -5.88
C CYS A 39 12.13 7.09 -4.98
N GLY A 40 12.28 5.81 -4.63
CA GLY A 40 11.36 5.09 -3.76
C GLY A 40 10.06 4.67 -4.43
N GLU A 41 9.92 4.87 -5.74
CA GLU A 41 8.71 4.48 -6.46
C GLU A 41 8.51 2.98 -6.42
N ARG A 42 7.26 2.54 -6.27
CA ARG A 42 6.90 1.14 -6.16
C ARG A 42 6.05 0.72 -7.34
N TYR A 43 6.37 -0.43 -7.91
CA TYR A 43 5.64 -1.01 -9.03
C TYR A 43 5.10 -2.37 -8.61
N PHE A 44 3.80 -2.56 -8.78
CA PHE A 44 3.13 -3.81 -8.45
C PHE A 44 2.66 -4.48 -9.74
N HIS A 45 2.91 -5.79 -9.85
CA HIS A 45 2.40 -6.56 -10.98
C HIS A 45 0.89 -6.77 -10.81
N ALA A 46 0.17 -6.82 -11.93
CA ALA A 46 -1.28 -7.01 -11.92
C ALA A 46 -1.69 -8.27 -11.15
N GLU A 47 -0.92 -9.34 -11.32
CA GLU A 47 -1.16 -10.61 -10.64
C GLU A 47 -1.10 -10.47 -9.12
N THR A 48 -0.16 -9.66 -8.62
CA THR A 48 -0.03 -9.37 -7.19
C THR A 48 -1.25 -8.61 -6.67
N LEU A 49 -1.70 -7.60 -7.42
CA LEU A 49 -2.87 -6.82 -7.05
C LEU A 49 -4.14 -7.67 -7.03
N ASP A 50 -4.30 -8.54 -8.01
CA ASP A 50 -5.44 -9.46 -8.08
C ASP A 50 -5.42 -10.44 -6.91
N ALA A 51 -4.24 -10.94 -6.56
CA ALA A 51 -4.09 -11.86 -5.43
C ALA A 51 -4.49 -11.20 -4.12
N ILE A 52 -4.14 -9.93 -3.93
CA ILE A 52 -4.55 -9.16 -2.74
C ILE A 52 -6.07 -9.05 -2.68
N ASP A 53 -6.71 -8.66 -3.76
CA ASP A 53 -8.16 -8.49 -3.81
C ASP A 53 -8.88 -9.81 -3.55
N ASN A 54 -8.42 -10.90 -4.15
CA ASN A 54 -8.99 -12.22 -3.93
C ASN A 54 -8.83 -12.68 -2.47
N PHE A 55 -7.66 -12.45 -1.89
CA PHE A 55 -7.39 -12.80 -0.50
C PHE A 55 -8.33 -12.05 0.45
N LEU A 56 -8.49 -10.73 0.24
CA LEU A 56 -9.30 -9.89 1.12
C LEU A 56 -10.80 -10.12 0.95
N SER A 57 -11.25 -10.56 -0.23
CA SER A 57 -12.67 -10.81 -0.49
C SER A 57 -13.16 -12.13 0.09
N GLN A 58 -12.25 -12.99 0.53
CA GLN A 58 -12.56 -14.27 1.17
C GLN A 58 -12.29 -14.18 2.66
N LYS A 59 -12.75 -15.18 3.41
CA LYS A 59 -12.39 -15.27 4.82
C LYS A 59 -10.87 -15.49 4.93
N HIS A 60 -10.22 -14.61 5.69
CA HIS A 60 -8.77 -14.62 5.79
C HIS A 60 -8.32 -14.38 7.25
N PRO A 61 -7.13 -14.87 7.61
CA PRO A 61 -6.58 -14.59 8.94
C PRO A 61 -6.22 -13.11 9.09
N VAL A 62 -6.48 -12.58 10.27
CA VAL A 62 -6.15 -11.18 10.60
C VAL A 62 -5.02 -11.20 11.63
N LYS A 63 -3.91 -10.56 11.29
CA LYS A 63 -2.73 -10.48 12.16
C LYS A 63 -2.95 -9.50 13.31
N ALA A 64 -3.51 -8.34 13.02
CA ALA A 64 -3.73 -7.27 14.01
C ALA A 64 -4.74 -6.26 13.51
N HIS A 65 -5.30 -5.51 14.44
CA HIS A 65 -6.14 -4.34 14.12
C HIS A 65 -5.42 -3.08 14.57
N ILE A 66 -5.47 -2.05 13.74
CA ILE A 66 -4.80 -0.77 14.00
C ILE A 66 -5.86 0.32 14.03
N SER A 67 -5.81 1.16 15.07
CA SER A 67 -6.63 2.37 15.12
C SER A 67 -5.95 3.46 14.29
N VAL A 68 -6.72 4.14 13.46
CA VAL A 68 -6.23 5.18 12.58
C VAL A 68 -6.96 6.48 12.90
N GLU A 69 -6.20 7.54 13.19
CA GLU A 69 -6.77 8.86 13.38
C GLU A 69 -7.20 9.43 12.03
N VAL A 70 -8.40 9.99 12.01
CA VAL A 70 -8.90 10.73 10.86
C VAL A 70 -9.01 12.19 11.29
N VAL A 71 -8.23 13.04 10.66
CA VAL A 71 -8.19 14.45 11.00
C VAL A 71 -8.67 15.30 9.83
N ASN A 72 -9.33 16.40 10.16
CA ASN A 72 -9.77 17.37 9.18
C ASN A 72 -8.95 18.64 9.34
N LEU A 73 -8.27 19.03 8.28
CA LEU A 73 -7.36 20.17 8.31
C LEU A 73 -8.10 21.47 8.65
N ASN A 74 -9.34 21.59 8.22
CA ASN A 74 -10.17 22.77 8.54
C ASN A 74 -10.44 22.90 10.04
N GLN A 75 -10.59 21.78 10.74
CA GLN A 75 -10.77 21.79 12.20
C GLN A 75 -9.51 22.26 12.91
N ALA A 76 -8.35 21.88 12.42
CA ALA A 76 -7.06 22.34 12.97
C ALA A 76 -6.95 23.87 12.86
N GLN A 77 -7.37 24.46 11.74
CA GLN A 77 -7.36 25.91 11.55
C GLN A 77 -8.33 26.62 12.49
N ALA A 78 -9.50 26.02 12.73
CA ALA A 78 -10.50 26.59 13.63
C ALA A 78 -10.02 26.66 15.08
N MET A 79 -9.08 25.82 15.46
CA MET A 79 -8.52 25.77 16.81
C MET A 79 -7.35 26.71 17.01
N ALA A 80 -6.85 27.31 15.96
CA ALA A 80 -5.68 28.20 16.01
C ALA A 80 -6.03 29.62 16.55
#